data_45748d1336474f9a469efc3c3e126da8
#
_entry.id   45748d1336474f9a469efc3c3e126da8
#
_cell.length_a   1.000
_cell.length_b   1.000
_cell.length_c   1.000
_cell.angle_alpha   90.00
_cell.angle_beta   90.00
_cell.angle_gamma   90.00
#
_symmetry.space_group_name_H-M   'P 1'
#
loop_
_entity.id
_entity.type
_entity.pdbx_description
1 polymer ?
#
loop_
_entity_poly.entity_id
_entity_poly.type
_entity_poly.pdbx_seq_one_letter_code
_entity_poly.pdbx_strand_id
1 'polypeptide(L)'
;MIPRKRSICLGGILLVLLLALASWGAETNGALVFQTDFGLKDGAVCTMKGVAFGVDPDLRIFDLTHEIPAFSIWEAAQRLEQTASYWPGGTVFVSVVDPGVGTDRKSIVAKTKTGHFFVTPDNGTLTFIAESMGIEAVREIDEKVNRLGGSEESYTFHGRDVYSYTGARLASGAIGFTEVGPELPAEVFRIPYQKAVCEKGVVKGNIPILDSQYGNIWTNIGKDVFAGLKPELGQPFLVTILKGEEEIYKEKVLYVHTFGDVPEGDVLLYQNSLGNLSLAINMDDFAGTYGVDSGPEWTVLIEGIAP
;
A
#
# COMPACT_ATOMS: atom_id res chain seq x y z
N MET A 1 45.02 41.40 72.32
CA MET A 1 45.53 40.62 71.16
C MET A 1 44.61 39.41 70.96
N ILE A 2 43.71 39.48 69.99
CA ILE A 2 42.68 38.47 69.74
C ILE A 2 43.00 37.85 68.37
N PRO A 3 43.18 36.51 68.22
CA PRO A 3 43.47 35.93 66.95
C PRO A 3 42.19 35.76 66.10
N ARG A 4 42.24 36.22 64.84
CA ARG A 4 41.18 36.07 63.82
C ARG A 4 41.14 34.59 63.39
N LYS A 5 39.96 33.99 63.50
CA LYS A 5 39.62 32.68 62.86
C LYS A 5 39.36 32.91 61.38
N ARG A 6 40.12 32.21 60.54
CA ARG A 6 39.86 32.08 59.10
C ARG A 6 38.80 31.00 58.88
N SER A 7 37.65 31.41 58.30
CA SER A 7 36.62 30.49 57.80
C SER A 7 37.04 30.02 56.44
N ILE A 8 37.17 28.72 56.25
CA ILE A 8 37.39 28.05 54.98
C ILE A 8 35.99 27.80 54.41
N CYS A 9 35.61 28.50 53.33
CA CYS A 9 34.44 28.18 52.55
C CYS A 9 34.76 26.96 51.67
N LEU A 10 34.19 25.79 51.99
CA LEU A 10 34.12 24.66 51.04
C LEU A 10 33.08 24.98 49.98
N GLY A 11 33.54 25.37 48.80
CA GLY A 11 32.70 25.45 47.61
C GLY A 11 32.38 24.04 47.12
N GLY A 12 31.14 23.60 47.35
CA GLY A 12 30.62 22.36 46.77
C GLY A 12 30.44 22.55 45.28
N ILE A 13 31.23 21.87 44.49
CA ILE A 13 31.01 21.76 43.03
C ILE A 13 29.85 20.80 42.84
N LEU A 14 28.66 21.34 42.53
CA LEU A 14 27.50 20.56 42.11
C LEU A 14 27.73 20.14 40.64
N LEU A 15 28.19 18.91 40.44
CA LEU A 15 28.32 18.28 39.11
C LEU A 15 26.91 17.92 38.62
N VAL A 16 26.30 18.80 37.83
CA VAL A 16 25.04 18.49 37.13
C VAL A 16 25.39 17.57 35.99
N LEU A 17 25.19 16.25 36.14
CA LEU A 17 25.15 15.31 35.03
C LEU A 17 23.89 15.61 34.21
N LEU A 18 24.04 16.37 33.13
CA LEU A 18 23.07 16.42 32.04
C LEU A 18 23.12 15.07 31.31
N LEU A 19 22.26 14.15 31.73
CA LEU A 19 21.86 13.03 30.91
C LEU A 19 21.16 13.61 29.68
N ALA A 20 21.91 13.73 28.58
CA ALA A 20 21.32 13.90 27.25
C ALA A 20 20.52 12.63 26.97
N LEU A 21 19.24 12.62 27.33
CA LEU A 21 18.25 11.74 26.75
C LEU A 21 18.23 12.13 25.28
N ALA A 22 18.98 11.41 24.47
CA ALA A 22 18.74 11.39 23.04
C ALA A 22 17.27 10.95 22.92
N SER A 23 16.36 11.91 22.71
CA SER A 23 15.04 11.59 22.20
C SER A 23 15.28 11.03 20.80
N TRP A 24 15.43 9.73 20.70
CA TRP A 24 15.18 9.05 19.44
C TRP A 24 13.73 9.41 19.12
N GLY A 25 13.53 10.32 18.16
CA GLY A 25 12.21 10.59 17.67
C GLY A 25 11.58 9.25 17.33
N ALA A 26 10.34 9.02 17.76
CA ALA A 26 9.64 7.77 17.52
C ALA A 26 9.73 7.49 16.02
N GLU A 27 10.18 6.28 15.63
CA GLU A 27 10.26 5.88 14.21
C GLU A 27 8.88 5.90 13.56
N THR A 28 7.80 5.86 14.37
CA THR A 28 6.40 5.85 13.96
C THR A 28 5.68 7.11 14.42
N ASN A 29 4.60 7.45 13.75
CA ASN A 29 3.84 8.69 13.99
C ASN A 29 2.50 8.48 14.73
N GLY A 30 2.22 7.23 15.21
CA GLY A 30 0.99 6.86 15.89
C GLY A 30 -0.21 6.64 14.97
N ALA A 31 -0.04 6.67 13.66
CA ALA A 31 -1.09 6.32 12.70
C ALA A 31 -0.99 4.82 12.35
N LEU A 32 -2.13 4.14 12.44
CA LEU A 32 -2.31 2.73 12.11
C LEU A 32 -3.42 2.59 11.07
N VAL A 33 -3.08 2.10 9.87
CA VAL A 33 -3.99 2.01 8.73
C VAL A 33 -4.25 0.55 8.41
N PHE A 34 -5.52 0.13 8.42
CA PHE A 34 -5.93 -1.24 8.14
C PHE A 34 -6.42 -1.42 6.71
N GLN A 35 -6.04 -2.54 6.10
CA GLN A 35 -6.56 -3.06 4.84
C GLN A 35 -6.79 -4.56 4.96
N THR A 36 -7.97 -5.06 4.54
CA THR A 36 -8.28 -6.49 4.54
C THR A 36 -9.27 -6.85 3.41
N ASP A 37 -9.47 -8.15 3.21
CA ASP A 37 -10.55 -8.75 2.40
C ASP A 37 -11.70 -9.31 3.28
N PHE A 38 -11.82 -8.85 4.54
CA PHE A 38 -12.77 -9.41 5.50
C PHE A 38 -14.19 -8.88 5.34
N GLY A 39 -14.35 -7.74 4.64
CA GLY A 39 -15.62 -7.02 4.58
C GLY A 39 -16.02 -6.42 5.93
N LEU A 40 -17.21 -5.82 5.97
CA LEU A 40 -17.79 -5.23 7.19
C LEU A 40 -19.07 -5.93 7.65
N LYS A 41 -19.35 -7.15 7.13
CA LYS A 41 -20.59 -7.89 7.45
C LYS A 41 -20.57 -8.53 8.84
N ASP A 42 -19.40 -8.77 9.40
CA ASP A 42 -19.21 -9.40 10.71
C ASP A 42 -18.25 -8.61 11.59
N GLY A 43 -17.82 -9.18 12.71
CA GLY A 43 -16.98 -8.54 13.71
C GLY A 43 -15.47 -8.62 13.45
N ALA A 44 -14.98 -9.21 12.35
CA ALA A 44 -13.56 -9.45 12.15
C ALA A 44 -12.73 -8.16 12.21
N VAL A 45 -13.10 -7.15 11.44
CA VAL A 45 -12.43 -5.85 11.43
C VAL A 45 -12.54 -5.14 12.78
N CYS A 46 -13.72 -5.20 13.41
CA CYS A 46 -13.95 -4.61 14.73
C CYS A 46 -13.05 -5.24 15.80
N THR A 47 -12.83 -6.56 15.75
CA THR A 47 -11.94 -7.22 16.71
C THR A 47 -10.47 -6.86 16.48
N MET A 48 -10.02 -6.67 15.23
CA MET A 48 -8.69 -6.14 14.92
C MET A 48 -8.46 -4.76 15.54
N LYS A 49 -9.43 -3.87 15.38
CA LYS A 49 -9.41 -2.53 16.00
C LYS A 49 -9.44 -2.58 17.51
N GLY A 50 -10.22 -3.52 18.08
CA GLY A 50 -10.28 -3.76 19.52
C GLY A 50 -8.95 -4.21 20.12
N VAL A 51 -8.20 -5.07 19.40
CA VAL A 51 -6.83 -5.46 19.76
C VAL A 51 -5.89 -4.25 19.73
N ALA A 52 -5.96 -3.45 18.68
CA ALA A 52 -5.12 -2.26 18.55
C ALA A 52 -5.42 -1.23 19.66
N PHE A 53 -6.70 -0.98 19.95
CA PHE A 53 -7.15 -0.12 21.05
C PHE A 53 -6.70 -0.64 22.43
N GLY A 54 -6.68 -1.97 22.60
CA GLY A 54 -6.18 -2.61 23.83
C GLY A 54 -4.67 -2.49 24.04
N VAL A 55 -3.90 -2.29 22.97
CA VAL A 55 -2.45 -1.99 23.04
C VAL A 55 -2.24 -0.54 23.46
N ASP A 56 -2.90 0.38 22.79
CA ASP A 56 -2.83 1.81 23.08
C ASP A 56 -4.10 2.51 22.60
N PRO A 57 -4.92 3.07 23.53
CA PRO A 57 -6.15 3.76 23.18
C PRO A 57 -5.93 5.12 22.47
N ASP A 58 -4.71 5.67 22.48
CA ASP A 58 -4.36 6.92 21.82
C ASP A 58 -3.94 6.74 20.35
N LEU A 59 -3.87 5.50 19.86
CA LEU A 59 -3.60 5.21 18.44
C LEU A 59 -4.67 5.81 17.53
N ARG A 60 -4.20 6.47 16.48
CA ARG A 60 -5.08 6.96 15.40
C ARG A 60 -5.28 5.84 14.39
N ILE A 61 -6.43 5.19 14.47
CA ILE A 61 -6.78 4.03 13.64
C ILE A 61 -7.60 4.50 12.44
N PHE A 62 -7.18 4.08 11.25
CA PHE A 62 -7.80 4.39 9.98
C PHE A 62 -8.03 3.12 9.16
N ASP A 63 -8.97 3.18 8.23
CA ASP A 63 -9.22 2.13 7.25
C ASP A 63 -8.78 2.63 5.87
N LEU A 64 -7.99 1.82 5.17
CA LEU A 64 -7.79 1.98 3.74
C LEU A 64 -9.03 1.41 3.04
N THR A 65 -9.27 0.13 3.19
CA THR A 65 -10.50 -0.56 2.77
C THR A 65 -10.56 -1.95 3.41
N HIS A 66 -11.76 -2.49 3.57
CA HIS A 66 -12.00 -3.88 3.97
C HIS A 66 -12.77 -4.67 2.89
N GLU A 67 -12.97 -4.06 1.73
CA GLU A 67 -13.71 -4.60 0.60
C GLU A 67 -12.79 -5.07 -0.53
N ILE A 68 -11.53 -5.47 -0.21
CA ILE A 68 -10.72 -6.20 -1.19
C ILE A 68 -11.47 -7.49 -1.55
N PRO A 69 -11.59 -7.84 -2.83
CA PRO A 69 -12.18 -9.12 -3.22
C PRO A 69 -11.48 -10.28 -2.50
N ALA A 70 -12.26 -11.23 -1.99
CA ALA A 70 -11.74 -12.33 -1.19
C ALA A 70 -10.55 -13.01 -1.88
N PHE A 71 -9.44 -13.13 -1.14
CA PHE A 71 -8.18 -13.74 -1.59
C PHE A 71 -7.40 -12.97 -2.66
N SER A 72 -7.83 -11.78 -3.08
CA SER A 72 -7.16 -10.99 -4.13
C SER A 72 -5.94 -10.25 -3.57
N ILE A 73 -4.79 -10.95 -3.51
CA ILE A 73 -3.51 -10.33 -3.14
C ILE A 73 -3.13 -9.23 -4.14
N TRP A 74 -3.46 -9.41 -5.42
CA TRP A 74 -3.22 -8.43 -6.47
C TRP A 74 -3.92 -7.10 -6.20
N GLU A 75 -5.21 -7.14 -5.92
CA GLU A 75 -6.00 -5.93 -5.60
C GLU A 75 -5.46 -5.25 -4.33
N ALA A 76 -5.14 -6.04 -3.29
CA ALA A 76 -4.55 -5.51 -2.06
C ALA A 76 -3.24 -4.76 -2.33
N ALA A 77 -2.35 -5.33 -3.14
CA ALA A 77 -1.08 -4.69 -3.51
C ALA A 77 -1.29 -3.35 -4.23
N GLN A 78 -2.27 -3.29 -5.14
CA GLN A 78 -2.59 -2.08 -5.89
C GLN A 78 -3.21 -0.99 -5.01
N ARG A 79 -4.13 -1.35 -4.10
CA ARG A 79 -4.76 -0.38 -3.18
C ARG A 79 -3.76 0.19 -2.18
N LEU A 80 -2.79 -0.60 -1.72
CA LEU A 80 -1.69 -0.09 -0.91
C LEU A 80 -0.86 0.94 -1.68
N GLU A 81 -0.44 0.62 -2.89
CA GLU A 81 0.35 1.52 -3.73
C GLU A 81 -0.40 2.81 -4.04
N GLN A 82 -1.67 2.71 -4.44
CA GLN A 82 -2.55 3.85 -4.69
C GLN A 82 -2.60 4.83 -3.51
N THR A 83 -2.46 4.34 -2.27
CA THR A 83 -2.79 5.09 -1.05
C THR A 83 -1.56 5.49 -0.25
N ALA A 84 -0.55 4.62 -0.14
CA ALA A 84 0.52 4.76 0.85
C ALA A 84 1.35 6.03 0.69
N SER A 85 1.57 6.51 -0.55
CA SER A 85 2.35 7.71 -0.82
C SER A 85 1.72 9.02 -0.32
N TYR A 86 0.42 9.01 -0.02
CA TYR A 86 -0.28 10.17 0.56
C TYR A 86 -0.18 10.24 2.09
N TRP A 87 0.40 9.22 2.71
CA TRP A 87 0.61 9.19 4.16
C TRP A 87 2.04 9.63 4.51
N PRO A 88 2.24 10.30 5.64
CA PRO A 88 3.57 10.69 6.09
C PRO A 88 4.41 9.47 6.50
N GLY A 89 5.73 9.56 6.39
CA GLY A 89 6.66 8.58 6.95
C GLY A 89 6.38 8.34 8.44
N GLY A 90 6.64 7.14 8.91
CA GLY A 90 6.28 6.68 10.25
C GLY A 90 4.87 6.09 10.36
N THR A 91 4.06 6.15 9.31
CA THR A 91 2.75 5.46 9.29
C THR A 91 2.93 3.95 9.22
N VAL A 92 2.15 3.22 10.02
CA VAL A 92 2.11 1.76 10.02
C VAL A 92 0.86 1.28 9.30
N PHE A 93 1.05 0.51 8.23
CA PHE A 93 -0.02 -0.15 7.48
C PHE A 93 -0.09 -1.62 7.91
N VAL A 94 -1.29 -2.10 8.21
CA VAL A 94 -1.57 -3.52 8.45
C VAL A 94 -2.45 -4.01 7.31
N SER A 95 -1.87 -4.77 6.39
CA SER A 95 -2.57 -5.30 5.22
C SER A 95 -2.70 -6.81 5.33
N VAL A 96 -3.94 -7.29 5.38
CA VAL A 96 -4.24 -8.71 5.59
C VAL A 96 -5.19 -9.22 4.50
N VAL A 97 -4.60 -9.73 3.43
CA VAL A 97 -5.23 -10.62 2.45
C VAL A 97 -4.36 -11.86 2.41
N ASP A 98 -4.80 -12.91 3.09
CA ASP A 98 -3.94 -14.04 3.48
C ASP A 98 -4.56 -15.41 3.19
N PRO A 99 -4.67 -15.80 1.91
CA PRO A 99 -5.14 -17.14 1.55
C PRO A 99 -4.21 -18.25 2.05
N GLY A 100 -2.99 -17.90 2.47
CA GLY A 100 -1.98 -18.81 3.03
C GLY A 100 -1.91 -18.82 4.56
N VAL A 101 -2.93 -18.32 5.28
CA VAL A 101 -2.94 -18.32 6.74
C VAL A 101 -2.70 -19.71 7.31
N GLY A 102 -1.78 -19.82 8.29
CA GLY A 102 -1.43 -21.12 8.90
C GLY A 102 -0.49 -22.01 8.08
N THR A 103 0.05 -21.53 6.94
CA THR A 103 1.09 -22.21 6.16
C THR A 103 2.49 -21.66 6.50
N ASP A 104 3.53 -22.14 5.80
CA ASP A 104 4.93 -21.71 5.99
C ASP A 104 5.24 -20.32 5.43
N ARG A 105 4.24 -19.57 4.87
CA ARG A 105 4.46 -18.20 4.42
C ARG A 105 4.86 -17.33 5.62
N LYS A 106 5.84 -16.44 5.44
CA LYS A 106 6.32 -15.57 6.52
C LYS A 106 5.31 -14.47 6.84
N SER A 107 5.19 -14.15 8.14
CA SER A 107 4.57 -12.93 8.61
C SER A 107 5.69 -11.89 8.81
N ILE A 108 5.59 -10.73 8.16
CA ILE A 108 6.68 -9.76 8.14
C ILE A 108 6.25 -8.36 8.53
N VAL A 109 7.23 -7.57 8.97
CA VAL A 109 7.18 -6.10 8.93
C VAL A 109 8.27 -5.63 7.97
N ALA A 110 7.86 -4.92 6.92
CA ALA A 110 8.76 -4.26 6.00
C ALA A 110 8.82 -2.76 6.29
N LYS A 111 10.03 -2.20 6.35
CA LYS A 111 10.30 -0.77 6.40
C LYS A 111 10.74 -0.30 5.02
N THR A 112 10.10 0.74 4.51
CA THR A 112 10.45 1.33 3.21
C THR A 112 11.49 2.43 3.35
N LYS A 113 12.18 2.77 2.24
CA LYS A 113 13.12 3.89 2.17
C LYS A 113 12.46 5.25 2.41
N THR A 114 11.14 5.32 2.30
CA THR A 114 10.31 6.51 2.60
C THR A 114 9.86 6.56 4.07
N GLY A 115 10.29 5.58 4.89
CA GLY A 115 10.02 5.54 6.32
C GLY A 115 8.65 4.98 6.72
N HIS A 116 7.91 4.37 5.80
CA HIS A 116 6.63 3.69 6.11
C HIS A 116 6.88 2.25 6.56
N PHE A 117 5.96 1.71 7.35
CA PHE A 117 6.00 0.35 7.85
C PHE A 117 4.78 -0.44 7.34
N PHE A 118 5.02 -1.67 6.89
CA PHE A 118 3.98 -2.57 6.39
C PHE A 118 4.03 -3.89 7.13
N VAL A 119 2.96 -4.20 7.85
CA VAL A 119 2.75 -5.45 8.62
C VAL A 119 1.81 -6.32 7.79
N THR A 120 2.31 -7.46 7.27
CA THR A 120 1.59 -8.22 6.26
C THR A 120 2.16 -9.63 6.10
N PRO A 121 1.41 -10.60 5.52
CA PRO A 121 2.01 -11.83 5.01
C PRO A 121 2.94 -11.51 3.82
N ASP A 122 4.08 -12.20 3.72
CA ASP A 122 5.00 -12.08 2.58
C ASP A 122 4.51 -12.95 1.41
N ASN A 123 3.44 -12.50 0.77
CA ASN A 123 2.73 -13.23 -0.28
C ASN A 123 2.57 -12.46 -1.60
N GLY A 124 3.21 -11.28 -1.70
CA GLY A 124 3.12 -10.43 -2.89
C GLY A 124 2.33 -9.14 -2.67
N THR A 125 1.69 -8.96 -1.54
CA THR A 125 0.96 -7.71 -1.17
C THR A 125 1.85 -6.46 -1.27
N LEU A 126 3.17 -6.59 -1.08
CA LEU A 126 4.12 -5.47 -1.18
C LEU A 126 4.79 -5.31 -2.55
N THR A 127 4.31 -5.98 -3.61
CA THR A 127 4.91 -5.92 -4.96
C THR A 127 5.13 -4.49 -5.43
N PHE A 128 4.10 -3.67 -5.43
CA PHE A 128 4.15 -2.29 -5.95
C PHE A 128 4.76 -1.30 -4.95
N ILE A 129 4.59 -1.51 -3.66
CA ILE A 129 5.27 -0.76 -2.59
C ILE A 129 6.80 -0.92 -2.72
N ALA A 130 7.27 -2.14 -2.98
CA ALA A 130 8.70 -2.38 -3.16
C ALA A 130 9.27 -1.69 -4.43
N GLU A 131 8.45 -1.48 -5.46
CA GLU A 131 8.85 -0.76 -6.68
C GLU A 131 8.82 0.76 -6.49
N SER A 132 7.76 1.31 -5.90
CA SER A 132 7.55 2.76 -5.79
C SER A 132 8.29 3.39 -4.60
N MET A 133 8.31 2.73 -3.44
CA MET A 133 8.89 3.25 -2.20
C MET A 133 10.24 2.64 -1.85
N GLY A 134 10.60 1.50 -2.46
CA GLY A 134 11.80 0.71 -2.15
C GLY A 134 11.74 0.10 -0.74
N ILE A 135 12.36 -1.05 -0.57
CA ILE A 135 12.48 -1.71 0.74
C ILE A 135 13.82 -1.31 1.37
N GLU A 136 13.79 -0.84 2.62
CA GLU A 136 14.96 -0.54 3.44
C GLU A 136 15.37 -1.74 4.27
N ALA A 137 14.40 -2.36 4.97
CA ALA A 137 14.65 -3.50 5.85
C ALA A 137 13.38 -4.36 5.99
N VAL A 138 13.55 -5.64 6.29
CA VAL A 138 12.47 -6.59 6.55
C VAL A 138 12.77 -7.39 7.80
N ARG A 139 11.76 -7.60 8.64
CA ARG A 139 11.84 -8.48 9.81
C ARG A 139 10.69 -9.49 9.78
N GLU A 140 11.01 -10.74 10.11
CA GLU A 140 9.99 -11.75 10.37
C GLU A 140 9.37 -11.47 11.75
N ILE A 141 8.07 -11.57 11.88
CA ILE A 141 7.39 -11.38 13.16
C ILE A 141 7.68 -12.60 14.06
N ASP A 142 8.33 -12.37 15.19
CA ASP A 142 8.49 -13.41 16.22
C ASP A 142 7.17 -13.54 17.00
N GLU A 143 6.37 -14.53 16.62
CA GLU A 143 5.07 -14.77 17.22
C GLU A 143 5.14 -15.18 18.71
N LYS A 144 6.32 -15.56 19.24
CA LYS A 144 6.48 -15.85 20.68
C LYS A 144 6.31 -14.60 21.55
N VAL A 145 6.59 -13.42 20.97
CA VAL A 145 6.52 -12.12 21.66
C VAL A 145 5.56 -11.14 21.04
N ASN A 146 5.22 -11.33 19.75
CA ASN A 146 4.39 -10.43 18.97
C ASN A 146 3.09 -11.10 18.50
N ARG A 147 2.54 -12.02 19.30
CA ARG A 147 1.20 -12.59 19.17
C ARG A 147 0.36 -12.18 20.39
N LEU A 148 -0.92 -11.92 20.15
CA LEU A 148 -1.89 -11.62 21.21
C LEU A 148 -1.98 -12.81 22.20
N GLY A 149 -1.74 -12.56 23.49
CA GLY A 149 -1.79 -13.59 24.51
C GLY A 149 -3.15 -14.27 24.60
N GLY A 150 -3.15 -15.60 24.77
CA GLY A 150 -4.36 -16.42 24.80
C GLY A 150 -4.89 -16.82 23.41
N SER A 151 -4.16 -16.56 22.34
CA SER A 151 -4.51 -16.95 20.97
C SER A 151 -3.63 -18.07 20.40
N GLU A 152 -2.80 -18.70 21.23
CA GLU A 152 -1.75 -19.64 20.82
C GLU A 152 -2.30 -20.95 20.25
N GLU A 153 -3.53 -21.29 20.56
CA GLU A 153 -4.21 -22.51 20.06
C GLU A 153 -4.96 -22.30 18.73
N SER A 154 -5.01 -21.06 18.21
CA SER A 154 -5.73 -20.73 16.98
C SER A 154 -4.81 -20.11 15.95
N TYR A 155 -4.78 -20.71 14.75
CA TYR A 155 -3.94 -20.27 13.63
C TYR A 155 -4.78 -19.82 12.42
N THR A 156 -6.05 -19.49 12.63
CA THR A 156 -6.98 -19.13 11.55
C THR A 156 -7.26 -17.63 11.46
N PHE A 157 -6.79 -16.82 12.44
CA PHE A 157 -7.05 -15.39 12.44
C PHE A 157 -5.79 -14.57 12.77
N HIS A 158 -4.72 -14.76 11.99
CA HIS A 158 -3.48 -13.98 12.13
C HIS A 158 -3.71 -12.47 11.94
N GLY A 159 -4.74 -12.07 11.20
CA GLY A 159 -5.16 -10.67 11.06
C GLY A 159 -5.33 -9.97 12.42
N ARG A 160 -6.05 -10.61 13.33
CA ARG A 160 -6.27 -10.13 14.69
C ARG A 160 -5.06 -10.39 15.59
N ASP A 161 -4.59 -11.66 15.62
CA ASP A 161 -3.72 -12.17 16.67
C ASP A 161 -2.25 -11.83 16.47
N VAL A 162 -1.82 -11.65 15.22
CA VAL A 162 -0.43 -11.37 14.83
C VAL A 162 -0.30 -9.97 14.23
N TYR A 163 -0.99 -9.71 13.11
CA TYR A 163 -0.74 -8.49 12.35
C TYR A 163 -1.27 -7.24 13.04
N SER A 164 -2.51 -7.26 13.53
CA SER A 164 -3.08 -6.12 14.27
C SER A 164 -2.31 -5.84 15.56
N TYR A 165 -2.00 -6.89 16.32
CA TYR A 165 -1.26 -6.77 17.57
C TYR A 165 0.16 -6.22 17.36
N THR A 166 0.91 -6.78 16.40
CA THR A 166 2.27 -6.29 16.07
C THR A 166 2.23 -4.87 15.54
N GLY A 167 1.31 -4.58 14.61
CA GLY A 167 1.16 -3.25 14.01
C GLY A 167 0.83 -2.18 15.04
N ALA A 168 -0.07 -2.47 15.98
CA ALA A 168 -0.43 -1.57 17.07
C ALA A 168 0.75 -1.28 18.00
N ARG A 169 1.50 -2.34 18.42
CA ARG A 169 2.68 -2.19 19.27
C ARG A 169 3.77 -1.35 18.60
N LEU A 170 3.97 -1.53 17.29
CA LEU A 170 4.93 -0.75 16.51
C LEU A 170 4.44 0.70 16.37
N ALA A 171 3.18 0.93 15.98
CA ALA A 171 2.61 2.25 15.78
C ALA A 171 2.62 3.10 17.05
N SER A 172 2.35 2.48 18.21
CA SER A 172 2.37 3.16 19.52
C SER A 172 3.78 3.38 20.08
N GLY A 173 4.81 2.76 19.48
CA GLY A 173 6.17 2.76 20.01
C GLY A 173 6.36 1.83 21.23
N ALA A 174 5.40 0.95 21.53
CA ALA A 174 5.54 -0.09 22.55
C ALA A 174 6.65 -1.09 22.21
N ILE A 175 6.96 -1.24 20.94
CA ILE A 175 8.16 -1.91 20.41
C ILE A 175 8.81 -1.06 19.32
N GLY A 176 10.13 -1.13 19.20
CA GLY A 176 10.87 -0.64 18.04
C GLY A 176 10.87 -1.66 16.90
N PHE A 177 11.23 -1.21 15.68
CA PHE A 177 11.30 -2.09 14.51
C PHE A 177 12.23 -3.30 14.74
N THR A 178 13.33 -3.12 15.48
CA THR A 178 14.28 -4.20 15.80
C THR A 178 13.73 -5.27 16.74
N GLU A 179 12.65 -4.96 17.48
CA GLU A 179 11.99 -5.87 18.42
C GLU A 179 10.85 -6.69 17.79
N VAL A 180 10.55 -6.45 16.50
CA VAL A 180 9.57 -7.25 15.75
C VAL A 180 10.00 -8.72 15.66
N GLY A 181 11.29 -8.98 15.45
CA GLY A 181 11.86 -10.33 15.37
C GLY A 181 13.12 -10.37 14.52
N PRO A 182 13.53 -11.54 14.02
CA PRO A 182 14.77 -11.70 13.28
C PRO A 182 14.76 -10.90 11.97
N GLU A 183 15.93 -10.38 11.62
CA GLU A 183 16.15 -9.68 10.37
C GLU A 183 16.15 -10.66 9.19
N LEU A 184 15.51 -10.26 8.11
CA LEU A 184 15.52 -10.94 6.83
C LEU A 184 16.28 -10.11 5.78
N PRO A 185 16.64 -10.69 4.63
CA PRO A 185 17.07 -9.90 3.49
C PRO A 185 16.07 -8.77 3.19
N ALA A 186 16.55 -7.59 2.76
CA ALA A 186 15.71 -6.45 2.42
C ALA A 186 14.95 -6.66 1.10
N GLU A 187 14.25 -7.77 1.01
CA GLU A 187 13.49 -8.24 -0.15
C GLU A 187 12.14 -8.79 0.30
N VAL A 188 11.14 -8.67 -0.56
CA VAL A 188 9.79 -9.23 -0.36
C VAL A 188 9.39 -10.05 -1.57
N PHE A 189 8.50 -11.02 -1.38
CA PHE A 189 7.93 -11.76 -2.51
C PHE A 189 7.17 -10.80 -3.43
N ARG A 190 7.34 -10.95 -4.74
CA ARG A 190 6.70 -10.11 -5.76
C ARG A 190 5.89 -10.93 -6.74
N ILE A 191 4.67 -10.50 -7.01
CA ILE A 191 3.83 -11.07 -8.06
C ILE A 191 4.41 -10.66 -9.42
N PRO A 192 4.70 -11.61 -10.32
CA PRO A 192 5.10 -11.29 -11.69
C PRO A 192 3.92 -10.69 -12.47
N TYR A 193 4.17 -9.61 -13.22
CA TYR A 193 3.15 -8.97 -14.05
C TYR A 193 3.76 -8.27 -15.26
N GLN A 194 2.93 -7.94 -16.27
CA GLN A 194 3.32 -7.20 -17.45
C GLN A 194 3.54 -5.72 -17.10
N LYS A 195 4.79 -5.26 -17.13
CA LYS A 195 5.10 -3.83 -17.05
C LYS A 195 4.69 -3.12 -18.33
N ALA A 196 4.29 -1.84 -18.18
CA ALA A 196 3.97 -1.03 -19.34
C ALA A 196 5.22 -0.76 -20.17
N VAL A 197 5.11 -0.93 -21.49
CA VAL A 197 6.18 -0.67 -22.46
C VAL A 197 5.61 0.00 -23.71
N CYS A 198 6.46 0.79 -24.41
CA CYS A 198 6.15 1.33 -25.72
C CYS A 198 7.15 0.75 -26.73
N GLU A 199 6.69 -0.10 -27.63
CA GLU A 199 7.53 -0.76 -28.63
C GLU A 199 6.86 -0.71 -30.03
N LYS A 200 7.64 -0.34 -31.04
CA LYS A 200 7.21 -0.33 -32.46
C LYS A 200 5.90 0.44 -32.71
N GLY A 201 5.65 1.52 -31.95
CA GLY A 201 4.45 2.32 -32.11
C GLY A 201 3.20 1.76 -31.41
N VAL A 202 3.37 0.75 -30.56
CA VAL A 202 2.30 0.20 -29.72
C VAL A 202 2.71 0.35 -28.25
N VAL A 203 1.81 0.90 -27.45
CA VAL A 203 1.93 0.88 -25.99
C VAL A 203 1.18 -0.33 -25.46
N LYS A 204 1.84 -1.12 -24.63
CA LYS A 204 1.27 -2.30 -23.98
C LYS A 204 1.38 -2.15 -22.47
N GLY A 205 0.30 -2.42 -21.76
CA GLY A 205 0.24 -2.49 -20.31
C GLY A 205 -0.80 -3.49 -19.84
N ASN A 206 -1.13 -3.43 -18.54
CA ASN A 206 -2.20 -4.22 -17.96
C ASN A 206 -3.21 -3.36 -17.21
N ILE A 207 -4.27 -4.00 -16.68
CA ILE A 207 -5.30 -3.36 -15.85
C ILE A 207 -5.05 -3.78 -14.40
N PRO A 208 -4.30 -2.99 -13.60
CA PRO A 208 -4.04 -3.33 -12.21
C PRO A 208 -5.28 -3.31 -11.33
N ILE A 209 -6.13 -2.32 -11.49
CA ILE A 209 -7.36 -2.14 -10.71
C ILE A 209 -8.44 -1.44 -11.55
N LEU A 210 -9.67 -1.56 -11.10
CA LEU A 210 -10.79 -0.74 -11.53
C LEU A 210 -11.02 0.42 -10.55
N ASP A 211 -11.58 1.51 -11.04
CA ASP A 211 -12.29 2.48 -10.21
C ASP A 211 -13.63 1.86 -9.86
N SER A 212 -13.69 1.13 -8.75
CA SER A 212 -14.79 0.23 -8.41
C SER A 212 -16.15 0.91 -8.28
N GLN A 213 -16.18 2.22 -7.99
CA GLN A 213 -17.42 2.97 -7.86
C GLN A 213 -18.04 3.33 -9.22
N TYR A 214 -17.20 3.55 -10.23
CA TYR A 214 -17.61 4.10 -11.53
C TYR A 214 -17.32 3.17 -12.71
N GLY A 215 -16.68 2.02 -12.45
CA GLY A 215 -16.31 1.05 -13.49
C GLY A 215 -15.26 1.55 -14.49
N ASN A 216 -14.49 2.59 -14.15
CA ASN A 216 -13.41 3.05 -15.03
C ASN A 216 -12.24 2.06 -15.00
N ILE A 217 -11.61 1.85 -16.14
CA ILE A 217 -10.43 1.01 -16.28
C ILE A 217 -9.19 1.85 -15.96
N TRP A 218 -8.45 1.47 -14.93
CA TRP A 218 -7.16 2.08 -14.64
C TRP A 218 -6.04 1.15 -15.11
N THR A 219 -5.14 1.68 -15.91
CA THR A 219 -4.01 0.91 -16.45
C THR A 219 -2.73 1.22 -15.69
N ASN A 220 -1.71 0.38 -15.86
CA ASN A 220 -0.35 0.68 -15.40
C ASN A 220 0.48 1.48 -16.42
N ILE A 221 -0.16 2.03 -17.45
CA ILE A 221 0.50 2.81 -18.51
C ILE A 221 0.69 4.24 -18.01
N GLY A 222 1.87 4.55 -17.48
CA GLY A 222 2.23 5.90 -17.07
C GLY A 222 2.39 6.85 -18.26
N LYS A 223 2.26 8.15 -17.98
CA LYS A 223 2.40 9.22 -18.99
C LYS A 223 3.70 9.13 -19.80
N ASP A 224 4.80 8.71 -19.16
CA ASP A 224 6.11 8.65 -19.82
C ASP A 224 6.17 7.53 -20.85
N VAL A 225 5.51 6.39 -20.59
CA VAL A 225 5.37 5.29 -21.55
C VAL A 225 4.44 5.71 -22.71
N PHE A 226 3.31 6.34 -22.39
CA PHE A 226 2.37 6.81 -23.40
C PHE A 226 2.95 7.92 -24.28
N ALA A 227 3.86 8.76 -23.76
CA ALA A 227 4.56 9.79 -24.53
C ALA A 227 5.34 9.23 -25.73
N GLY A 228 5.68 7.91 -25.72
CA GLY A 228 6.28 7.24 -26.88
C GLY A 228 5.44 7.28 -28.14
N LEU A 229 4.11 7.43 -28.02
CA LEU A 229 3.18 7.62 -29.16
C LEU A 229 3.02 9.10 -29.57
N LYS A 230 3.64 10.06 -28.87
CA LYS A 230 3.50 11.51 -29.08
C LYS A 230 2.03 11.95 -29.10
N PRO A 231 1.25 11.64 -28.06
CA PRO A 231 -0.18 11.87 -28.05
C PRO A 231 -0.52 13.36 -28.03
N GLU A 232 -1.57 13.73 -28.78
CA GLU A 232 -2.19 15.06 -28.73
C GLU A 232 -3.64 14.93 -28.23
N LEU A 233 -4.13 15.92 -27.48
CA LEU A 233 -5.53 15.96 -27.04
C LEU A 233 -6.47 16.04 -28.26
N GLY A 234 -7.56 15.27 -28.23
CA GLY A 234 -8.49 15.12 -29.32
C GLY A 234 -8.04 14.11 -30.39
N GLN A 235 -6.84 13.51 -30.27
CA GLN A 235 -6.38 12.48 -31.18
C GLN A 235 -7.04 11.13 -30.84
N PRO A 236 -7.53 10.39 -31.87
CA PRO A 236 -8.01 9.03 -31.67
C PRO A 236 -6.87 8.03 -31.61
N PHE A 237 -7.01 7.03 -30.73
CA PHE A 237 -6.14 5.86 -30.62
C PHE A 237 -6.96 4.59 -30.79
N LEU A 238 -6.39 3.56 -31.41
CA LEU A 238 -6.97 2.23 -31.37
C LEU A 238 -6.62 1.60 -30.02
N VAL A 239 -7.64 1.29 -29.22
CA VAL A 239 -7.50 0.63 -27.93
C VAL A 239 -8.02 -0.77 -28.05
N THR A 240 -7.18 -1.76 -27.66
CA THR A 240 -7.56 -3.17 -27.59
C THR A 240 -7.36 -3.66 -26.16
N ILE A 241 -8.37 -4.34 -25.59
CA ILE A 241 -8.29 -4.99 -24.29
C ILE A 241 -8.40 -6.50 -24.51
N LEU A 242 -7.45 -7.25 -23.94
CA LEU A 242 -7.37 -8.70 -24.01
C LEU A 242 -7.46 -9.30 -22.62
N LYS A 243 -8.16 -10.45 -22.49
CA LYS A 243 -8.06 -11.35 -21.35
C LYS A 243 -7.29 -12.61 -21.79
N GLY A 244 -6.03 -12.73 -21.38
CA GLY A 244 -5.14 -13.72 -22.00
C GLY A 244 -4.97 -13.45 -23.51
N GLU A 245 -5.47 -14.36 -24.33
CA GLU A 245 -5.45 -14.22 -25.80
C GLU A 245 -6.80 -13.78 -26.40
N GLU A 246 -7.85 -13.68 -25.59
CA GLU A 246 -9.20 -13.30 -26.02
C GLU A 246 -9.34 -11.77 -26.12
N GLU A 247 -9.80 -11.28 -27.30
CA GLU A 247 -10.10 -9.87 -27.53
C GLU A 247 -11.48 -9.54 -26.94
N ILE A 248 -11.50 -8.73 -25.88
CA ILE A 248 -12.73 -8.32 -25.17
C ILE A 248 -13.25 -6.98 -25.70
N TYR A 249 -12.33 -6.06 -26.06
CA TYR A 249 -12.69 -4.73 -26.54
C TYR A 249 -11.70 -4.28 -27.60
N LYS A 250 -12.20 -3.62 -28.68
CA LYS A 250 -11.35 -3.01 -29.71
C LYS A 250 -12.07 -1.89 -30.43
N GLU A 251 -11.77 -0.67 -30.10
CA GLU A 251 -12.40 0.52 -30.66
C GLU A 251 -11.41 1.68 -30.81
N LYS A 252 -11.79 2.66 -31.62
CA LYS A 252 -11.12 3.96 -31.71
C LYS A 252 -11.64 4.86 -30.60
N VAL A 253 -10.77 5.31 -29.72
CA VAL A 253 -11.10 6.11 -28.54
C VAL A 253 -10.35 7.43 -28.59
N LEU A 254 -11.03 8.54 -28.34
CA LEU A 254 -10.42 9.87 -28.26
C LEU A 254 -9.61 10.01 -26.97
N TYR A 255 -8.36 10.49 -27.09
CA TYR A 255 -7.58 10.93 -25.94
C TYR A 255 -7.96 12.36 -25.57
N VAL A 256 -8.53 12.54 -24.40
CA VAL A 256 -9.10 13.81 -23.93
C VAL A 256 -8.58 14.18 -22.55
N HIS A 257 -8.85 15.41 -22.14
CA HIS A 257 -8.39 15.90 -20.85
C HIS A 257 -9.31 15.49 -19.70
N THR A 258 -10.64 15.46 -19.96
CA THR A 258 -11.65 15.20 -18.93
C THR A 258 -12.90 14.53 -19.53
N PHE A 259 -13.76 13.99 -18.66
CA PHE A 259 -15.02 13.35 -19.03
C PHE A 259 -15.94 14.27 -19.87
N GLY A 260 -15.98 15.56 -19.53
CA GLY A 260 -16.82 16.53 -20.24
C GLY A 260 -16.39 16.88 -21.68
N ASP A 261 -15.26 16.34 -22.15
CA ASP A 261 -14.78 16.58 -23.52
C ASP A 261 -15.42 15.64 -24.55
N VAL A 262 -16.22 14.65 -24.08
CA VAL A 262 -17.00 13.74 -24.92
C VAL A 262 -18.47 13.75 -24.49
N PRO A 263 -19.43 13.45 -25.40
CA PRO A 263 -20.84 13.28 -25.05
C PRO A 263 -21.06 12.23 -23.95
N GLU A 264 -22.19 12.33 -23.25
CA GLU A 264 -22.65 11.28 -22.34
C GLU A 264 -22.87 9.96 -23.11
N GLY A 265 -22.37 8.85 -22.55
CA GLY A 265 -22.38 7.52 -23.17
C GLY A 265 -21.18 7.23 -24.08
N ASP A 266 -20.36 8.22 -24.41
CA ASP A 266 -19.17 7.99 -25.23
C ASP A 266 -17.97 7.52 -24.40
N VAL A 267 -17.14 6.66 -25.02
CA VAL A 267 -15.89 6.17 -24.44
C VAL A 267 -14.79 7.22 -24.59
N LEU A 268 -13.99 7.37 -23.54
CA LEU A 268 -12.83 8.26 -23.52
C LEU A 268 -11.58 7.57 -22.99
N LEU A 269 -10.42 7.99 -23.52
CA LEU A 269 -9.09 7.70 -23.01
C LEU A 269 -8.58 8.97 -22.34
N TYR A 270 -8.13 8.86 -21.08
CA TYR A 270 -7.72 10.04 -20.31
C TYR A 270 -6.60 9.68 -19.30
N GLN A 271 -5.99 10.69 -18.71
CA GLN A 271 -5.01 10.50 -17.66
C GLN A 271 -5.69 10.63 -16.28
N ASN A 272 -5.63 9.57 -15.46
CA ASN A 272 -6.23 9.56 -14.12
C ASN A 272 -5.39 10.35 -13.09
N SER A 273 -5.90 10.44 -11.87
CA SER A 273 -5.25 11.19 -10.76
C SER A 273 -3.91 10.60 -10.28
N LEU A 274 -3.58 9.38 -10.68
CA LEU A 274 -2.27 8.76 -10.40
C LEU A 274 -1.27 8.99 -11.54
N GLY A 275 -1.66 9.70 -12.60
CA GLY A 275 -0.82 9.95 -13.77
C GLY A 275 -0.75 8.78 -14.75
N ASN A 276 -1.64 7.80 -14.62
CA ASN A 276 -1.74 6.65 -15.51
C ASN A 276 -2.89 6.83 -16.51
N LEU A 277 -2.75 6.19 -17.66
CA LEU A 277 -3.78 6.17 -18.66
C LEU A 277 -4.98 5.34 -18.21
N SER A 278 -6.18 5.78 -18.53
CA SER A 278 -7.43 5.16 -18.11
C SER A 278 -8.49 5.25 -19.19
N LEU A 279 -9.44 4.30 -19.18
CA LEU A 279 -10.63 4.32 -20.03
C LEU A 279 -11.88 4.45 -19.15
N ALA A 280 -12.87 5.14 -19.69
CA ALA A 280 -14.18 5.30 -19.07
C ALA A 280 -15.26 5.46 -20.14
N ILE A 281 -16.51 5.31 -19.74
CA ILE A 281 -17.67 5.83 -20.44
C ILE A 281 -18.13 7.08 -19.68
N ASN A 282 -18.35 8.18 -20.36
CA ASN A 282 -18.87 9.38 -19.71
C ASN A 282 -20.26 9.11 -19.14
N MET A 283 -20.42 9.19 -17.80
CA MET A 283 -21.64 8.94 -17.03
C MET A 283 -22.13 7.47 -17.03
N ASP A 284 -21.24 6.49 -17.36
CA ASP A 284 -21.61 5.06 -17.35
C ASP A 284 -20.43 4.17 -16.91
N ASP A 285 -20.67 2.88 -16.72
CA ASP A 285 -19.74 1.85 -16.27
C ASP A 285 -19.11 1.11 -17.46
N PHE A 286 -17.82 1.40 -17.74
CA PHE A 286 -17.08 0.73 -18.81
C PHE A 286 -16.85 -0.75 -18.49
N ALA A 287 -16.41 -1.06 -17.27
CA ALA A 287 -16.09 -2.42 -16.86
C ALA A 287 -17.31 -3.34 -16.93
N GLY A 288 -18.43 -2.87 -16.39
CA GLY A 288 -19.71 -3.60 -16.45
C GLY A 288 -20.25 -3.76 -17.87
N THR A 289 -20.15 -2.71 -18.71
CA THR A 289 -20.66 -2.72 -20.08
C THR A 289 -19.92 -3.70 -20.97
N TYR A 290 -18.58 -3.78 -20.85
CA TYR A 290 -17.75 -4.62 -21.72
C TYR A 290 -17.26 -5.91 -21.05
N GLY A 291 -17.62 -6.17 -19.80
CA GLY A 291 -17.17 -7.37 -19.06
C GLY A 291 -15.67 -7.37 -18.80
N VAL A 292 -15.08 -6.20 -18.59
CA VAL A 292 -13.65 -6.03 -18.28
C VAL A 292 -13.45 -6.08 -16.76
N ASP A 293 -12.37 -6.72 -16.33
CA ASP A 293 -11.97 -6.79 -14.92
C ASP A 293 -10.50 -6.40 -14.78
N SER A 294 -9.93 -6.54 -13.60
CA SER A 294 -8.53 -6.28 -13.29
C SER A 294 -7.77 -7.57 -13.03
N GLY A 295 -6.45 -7.50 -13.14
CA GLY A 295 -5.58 -8.64 -12.85
C GLY A 295 -4.39 -8.73 -13.82
N PRO A 296 -3.41 -9.57 -13.49
CA PRO A 296 -2.21 -9.73 -14.31
C PRO A 296 -2.49 -10.35 -15.70
N GLU A 297 -3.63 -11.03 -15.88
CA GLU A 297 -4.06 -11.62 -17.15
C GLU A 297 -4.68 -10.63 -18.14
N TRP A 298 -5.01 -9.42 -17.69
CA TRP A 298 -5.59 -8.38 -18.54
C TRP A 298 -4.51 -7.55 -19.21
N THR A 299 -4.60 -7.40 -20.52
CA THR A 299 -3.67 -6.61 -21.32
C THR A 299 -4.40 -5.48 -22.04
N VAL A 300 -3.82 -4.27 -22.02
CA VAL A 300 -4.26 -3.12 -22.79
C VAL A 300 -3.21 -2.80 -23.83
N LEU A 301 -3.62 -2.71 -25.08
CA LEU A 301 -2.80 -2.26 -26.22
C LEU A 301 -3.36 -0.90 -26.72
N ILE A 302 -2.47 0.05 -26.97
CA ILE A 302 -2.83 1.36 -27.49
C ILE A 302 -1.93 1.68 -28.68
N GLU A 303 -2.55 1.96 -29.82
CA GLU A 303 -1.88 2.21 -31.08
C GLU A 303 -2.27 3.57 -31.65
N GLY A 304 -1.29 4.33 -32.11
CA GLY A 304 -1.56 5.53 -32.89
C GLY A 304 -2.25 5.20 -34.21
N ILE A 305 -3.32 5.93 -34.55
CA ILE A 305 -3.99 5.79 -35.83
C ILE A 305 -3.34 6.81 -36.78
N ALA A 306 -2.81 6.33 -37.90
CA ALA A 306 -2.33 7.24 -38.95
C ALA A 306 -3.47 8.15 -39.43
N PRO A 307 -3.20 9.43 -39.63
CA PRO A 307 -4.21 10.41 -40.10
C PRO A 307 -4.81 10.04 -41.45
#